data_ba8e85212868cdf4d1b74e8f6cddc768
#
_entry.id   ba8e85212868cdf4d1b74e8f6cddc768
#
_cell.length_a   1.000
_cell.length_b   1.000
_cell.length_c   1.000
_cell.angle_alpha   90.00
_cell.angle_beta   90.00
_cell.angle_gamma   90.00
#
_symmetry.space_group_name_H-M   'P 1'
#
loop_
_entity.id
_entity.type
_entity.pdbx_description
1 polymer ?
#
loop_
_entity_poly.entity_id
_entity_poly.type
_entity_poly.pdbx_seq_one_letter_code
_entity_poly.pdbx_strand_id
1 'polypeptide(L)'
;MLRHFIPRNDGLSLLNSGMVNILPYRDILPKIGKGVFVAPTASVIGDVEIGEGSSIWFGCTLRGDVHEIRIGRRTNIQDGSVIHTTRKVSGTYIGDDVTVGHMALLHACRIGSRAFIGMGAVVMDQAVVEDEAMVAAGALLTPGKHVPSGQLWGGSPARYMRDITPEELAFFTVSANNYVELAREYL
;
A
#
# COMPACT_ATOMS: atom_id res chain seq x y z
N MET A 1 17.92 7.91 -32.66
CA MET A 1 16.58 7.95 -33.26
C MET A 1 15.61 7.34 -32.24
N LEU A 2 15.08 8.16 -31.33
CA LEU A 2 14.15 7.74 -30.29
C LEU A 2 12.74 7.68 -30.89
N ARG A 3 12.20 6.48 -31.05
CA ARG A 3 10.81 6.28 -31.44
C ARG A 3 9.92 6.52 -30.23
N HIS A 4 9.12 7.58 -30.28
CA HIS A 4 8.03 7.81 -29.35
C HIS A 4 6.99 6.70 -29.53
N PHE A 5 6.86 5.86 -28.52
CA PHE A 5 5.75 4.89 -28.43
C PHE A 5 4.55 5.62 -27.84
N ILE A 6 3.57 5.94 -28.66
CA ILE A 6 2.25 6.43 -28.22
C ILE A 6 1.34 5.20 -28.22
N PRO A 7 0.87 4.68 -27.08
CA PRO A 7 -0.11 3.62 -27.07
C PRO A 7 -1.45 4.13 -27.61
N ARG A 8 -2.07 3.36 -28.50
CA ARG A 8 -3.43 3.63 -29.00
C ARG A 8 -4.43 3.46 -27.86
N ASN A 9 -5.26 4.45 -27.71
CA ASN A 9 -6.25 4.62 -26.65
C ASN A 9 -7.54 3.89 -27.06
N ASP A 10 -7.70 2.63 -26.68
CA ASP A 10 -8.97 1.91 -26.83
C ASP A 10 -9.44 1.46 -25.44
N GLY A 11 -10.19 2.31 -24.76
CA GLY A 11 -10.98 1.93 -23.60
C GLY A 11 -10.74 2.63 -22.26
N LEU A 12 -9.99 3.73 -22.21
CA LEU A 12 -9.89 4.57 -21.00
C LEU A 12 -10.80 5.80 -21.12
N SER A 13 -12.10 5.60 -20.94
CA SER A 13 -12.99 6.72 -20.69
C SER A 13 -12.88 7.13 -19.23
N LEU A 14 -12.47 8.39 -19.00
CA LEU A 14 -12.69 9.18 -17.79
C LEU A 14 -11.89 8.80 -16.56
N LEU A 15 -10.59 8.92 -16.61
CA LEU A 15 -9.81 9.35 -15.47
C LEU A 15 -9.50 10.83 -15.65
N ASN A 16 -9.88 11.64 -14.66
CA ASN A 16 -9.74 13.09 -14.62
C ASN A 16 -8.46 13.60 -15.30
N SER A 17 -8.53 14.76 -15.93
CA SER A 17 -7.47 15.45 -16.71
C SER A 17 -6.21 15.87 -15.94
N GLY A 18 -5.89 15.22 -14.83
CA GLY A 18 -4.61 15.23 -14.15
C GLY A 18 -3.88 13.94 -14.47
N MET A 19 -2.64 14.00 -14.95
CA MET A 19 -1.84 12.84 -15.34
C MET A 19 -1.65 11.87 -14.17
N VAL A 20 -2.49 10.83 -14.07
CA VAL A 20 -2.27 9.72 -13.15
C VAL A 20 -1.15 8.88 -13.73
N ASN A 21 -0.05 8.70 -13.00
CA ASN A 21 1.11 7.93 -13.46
C ASN A 21 0.88 6.42 -13.26
N ILE A 22 -0.06 5.85 -14.03
CA ILE A 22 -0.25 4.40 -14.13
C ILE A 22 0.55 3.93 -15.34
N LEU A 23 1.68 3.28 -15.08
CA LEU A 23 2.68 3.00 -16.09
C LEU A 23 2.89 1.50 -16.26
N PRO A 24 3.02 1.01 -17.51
CA PRO A 24 3.44 -0.35 -17.73
C PRO A 24 4.92 -0.53 -17.38
N TYR A 25 5.25 -1.72 -16.91
CA TYR A 25 6.61 -2.21 -16.94
C TYR A 25 6.67 -3.42 -17.89
N ARG A 26 7.49 -3.32 -18.94
CA ARG A 26 7.38 -4.21 -20.10
C ARG A 26 5.93 -4.18 -20.63
N ASP A 27 5.28 -5.33 -20.74
CA ASP A 27 3.90 -5.44 -21.24
C ASP A 27 2.86 -5.59 -20.11
N ILE A 28 3.24 -5.38 -18.85
CA ILE A 28 2.37 -5.54 -17.69
C ILE A 28 1.89 -4.18 -17.21
N LEU A 29 0.58 -3.96 -17.28
CA LEU A 29 -0.10 -2.78 -16.74
C LEU A 29 -0.68 -3.09 -15.35
N PRO A 30 -0.70 -2.10 -14.44
CA PRO A 30 -1.43 -2.22 -13.18
C PRO A 30 -2.91 -2.50 -13.39
N LYS A 31 -3.48 -3.34 -12.52
CA LYS A 31 -4.92 -3.63 -12.47
C LYS A 31 -5.54 -2.85 -11.31
N ILE A 32 -6.44 -1.93 -11.65
CA ILE A 32 -7.08 -1.03 -10.69
C ILE A 32 -8.53 -1.47 -10.52
N GLY A 33 -8.93 -1.78 -9.29
CA GLY A 33 -10.28 -2.18 -8.94
C GLY A 33 -11.30 -1.05 -9.04
N LYS A 34 -12.57 -1.41 -8.94
CA LYS A 34 -13.67 -0.43 -8.99
C LYS A 34 -13.61 0.54 -7.82
N GLY A 35 -13.83 1.83 -8.07
CA GLY A 35 -13.86 2.87 -7.02
C GLY A 35 -12.54 3.07 -6.30
N VAL A 36 -11.41 2.70 -6.92
CA VAL A 36 -10.08 3.00 -6.40
C VAL A 36 -9.71 4.43 -6.74
N PHE A 37 -9.32 5.20 -5.74
CA PHE A 37 -8.71 6.51 -5.93
C PHE A 37 -7.19 6.38 -6.08
N VAL A 38 -6.63 6.95 -7.12
CA VAL A 38 -5.18 7.11 -7.30
C VAL A 38 -4.91 8.60 -7.49
N ALA A 39 -4.20 9.20 -6.54
CA ALA A 39 -3.90 10.63 -6.59
C ALA A 39 -3.06 10.99 -7.83
N PRO A 40 -3.24 12.17 -8.44
CA PRO A 40 -2.54 12.56 -9.67
C PRO A 40 -1.01 12.52 -9.59
N THR A 41 -0.45 12.68 -8.39
CA THR A 41 1.00 12.64 -8.15
C THR A 41 1.52 11.28 -7.67
N ALA A 42 0.63 10.30 -7.51
CA ALA A 42 1.04 8.93 -7.22
C ALA A 42 1.51 8.21 -8.49
N SER A 43 2.46 7.30 -8.35
CA SER A 43 2.97 6.46 -9.43
C SER A 43 2.69 4.98 -9.14
N VAL A 44 1.97 4.31 -10.05
CA VAL A 44 1.68 2.87 -9.97
C VAL A 44 2.25 2.19 -11.20
N ILE A 45 3.22 1.29 -11.03
CA ILE A 45 4.08 0.83 -12.12
C ILE A 45 4.13 -0.69 -12.16
N GLY A 46 3.86 -1.30 -13.32
CA GLY A 46 4.09 -2.72 -13.58
C GLY A 46 3.05 -3.65 -12.96
N ASP A 47 3.49 -4.79 -12.41
CA ASP A 47 2.62 -5.84 -11.87
C ASP A 47 2.08 -5.46 -10.48
N VAL A 48 1.10 -4.57 -10.48
CA VAL A 48 0.39 -4.09 -9.29
C VAL A 48 -1.10 -4.37 -9.46
N GLU A 49 -1.72 -4.99 -8.46
CA GLU A 49 -3.17 -5.12 -8.37
C GLU A 49 -3.68 -4.41 -7.13
N ILE A 50 -4.72 -3.56 -7.28
CA ILE A 50 -5.32 -2.79 -6.20
C ILE A 50 -6.80 -3.14 -6.11
N GLY A 51 -7.22 -3.64 -4.95
CA GLY A 51 -8.60 -4.06 -4.68
C GLY A 51 -9.59 -2.91 -4.61
N GLU A 52 -10.87 -3.24 -4.79
CA GLU A 52 -11.99 -2.30 -4.84
C GLU A 52 -12.03 -1.37 -3.62
N GLY A 53 -12.33 -0.08 -3.84
CA GLY A 53 -12.52 0.93 -2.81
C GLY A 53 -11.25 1.33 -2.06
N SER A 54 -10.07 0.90 -2.51
CA SER A 54 -8.79 1.31 -1.94
C SER A 54 -8.36 2.69 -2.44
N SER A 55 -7.36 3.29 -1.79
CA SER A 55 -6.88 4.62 -2.15
C SER A 55 -5.37 4.74 -2.04
N ILE A 56 -4.77 5.34 -3.08
CA ILE A 56 -3.33 5.62 -3.17
C ILE A 56 -3.16 7.13 -3.21
N TRP A 57 -2.59 7.68 -2.17
CA TRP A 57 -2.54 9.11 -1.92
C TRP A 57 -1.35 9.79 -2.57
N PHE A 58 -1.24 11.10 -2.37
CA PHE A 58 -0.31 11.96 -3.11
C PHE A 58 1.16 11.59 -2.88
N GLY A 59 1.94 11.57 -3.94
CA GLY A 59 3.37 11.27 -3.89
C GLY A 59 3.73 9.81 -3.59
N CYS A 60 2.76 8.90 -3.51
CA CYS A 60 3.03 7.47 -3.35
C CYS A 60 3.71 6.86 -4.58
N THR A 61 4.59 5.89 -4.36
CA THR A 61 5.20 5.09 -5.41
C THR A 61 5.02 3.61 -5.15
N LEU A 62 4.26 2.94 -6.04
CA LEU A 62 4.03 1.50 -6.03
C LEU A 62 4.72 0.91 -7.27
N ARG A 63 5.85 0.21 -7.09
CA ARG A 63 6.66 -0.26 -8.22
C ARG A 63 6.81 -1.78 -8.22
N GLY A 64 5.94 -2.44 -9.02
CA GLY A 64 5.90 -3.88 -9.26
C GLY A 64 6.68 -4.27 -10.53
N ASP A 65 7.97 -3.94 -10.59
CA ASP A 65 8.80 -4.17 -11.78
C ASP A 65 9.63 -5.46 -11.73
N VAL A 66 9.97 -5.93 -10.53
CA VAL A 66 10.82 -7.11 -10.33
C VAL A 66 10.09 -8.26 -9.63
N HIS A 67 8.94 -7.98 -9.04
CA HIS A 67 7.97 -8.93 -8.47
C HIS A 67 6.62 -8.22 -8.31
N GLU A 68 5.56 -8.96 -8.00
CA GLU A 68 4.21 -8.39 -7.90
C GLU A 68 3.95 -7.63 -6.60
N ILE A 69 3.03 -6.66 -6.67
CA ILE A 69 2.39 -5.99 -5.53
C ILE A 69 0.90 -6.32 -5.57
N ARG A 70 0.34 -6.74 -4.46
CA ARG A 70 -1.09 -7.03 -4.30
C ARG A 70 -1.63 -6.28 -3.10
N ILE A 71 -2.62 -5.42 -3.34
CA ILE A 71 -3.29 -4.62 -2.31
C ILE A 71 -4.75 -5.05 -2.29
N GLY A 72 -5.24 -5.41 -1.13
CA GLY A 72 -6.62 -5.80 -0.88
C GLY A 72 -7.61 -4.65 -1.07
N ARG A 73 -8.85 -4.88 -0.66
CA ARG A 73 -9.96 -3.93 -0.77
C ARG A 73 -9.95 -2.94 0.39
N ARG A 74 -10.47 -1.73 0.16
CA ARG A 74 -10.69 -0.69 1.19
C ARG A 74 -9.44 -0.35 1.99
N THR A 75 -8.26 -0.57 1.39
CA THR A 75 -6.94 -0.31 1.95
C THR A 75 -6.45 1.06 1.50
N ASN A 76 -5.92 1.85 2.42
CA ASN A 76 -5.39 3.17 2.11
C ASN A 76 -3.87 3.22 2.25
N ILE A 77 -3.21 3.74 1.22
CA ILE A 77 -1.76 3.99 1.20
C ILE A 77 -1.56 5.50 1.21
N GLN A 78 -1.19 6.03 2.36
CA GLN A 78 -1.15 7.47 2.60
C GLN A 78 0.09 8.13 2.01
N ASP A 79 0.01 9.46 1.89
CA ASP A 79 0.93 10.31 1.13
C ASP A 79 2.41 9.99 1.34
N GLY A 80 3.16 9.99 0.24
CA GLY A 80 4.61 9.79 0.23
C GLY A 80 5.09 8.37 0.55
N SER A 81 4.18 7.41 0.71
CA SER A 81 4.57 6.02 0.98
C SER A 81 5.17 5.34 -0.25
N VAL A 82 6.14 4.46 -0.01
CA VAL A 82 6.82 3.68 -1.06
C VAL A 82 6.58 2.20 -0.85
N ILE A 83 6.11 1.51 -1.89
CA ILE A 83 5.92 0.06 -1.90
C ILE A 83 6.73 -0.55 -3.03
N HIS A 84 7.62 -1.48 -2.68
CA HIS A 84 8.47 -2.16 -3.64
C HIS A 84 8.65 -3.64 -3.29
N THR A 85 9.46 -4.33 -4.06
CA THR A 85 9.58 -5.80 -4.04
C THR A 85 11.03 -6.23 -4.22
N THR A 86 11.36 -7.47 -3.88
CA THR A 86 12.72 -8.03 -4.10
C THR A 86 12.71 -9.05 -5.23
N ARG A 87 13.54 -8.83 -6.23
CA ARG A 87 13.67 -9.66 -7.42
C ARG A 87 13.86 -11.13 -7.05
N LYS A 88 13.02 -12.02 -7.60
CA LYS A 88 13.08 -13.48 -7.44
C LYS A 88 12.97 -13.98 -5.99
N VAL A 89 12.62 -13.11 -5.05
CA VAL A 89 12.51 -13.46 -3.62
C VAL A 89 11.08 -13.33 -3.14
N SER A 90 10.52 -12.11 -3.15
CA SER A 90 9.17 -11.86 -2.65
C SER A 90 8.56 -10.61 -3.25
N GLY A 91 7.24 -10.68 -3.49
CA GLY A 91 6.37 -9.53 -3.69
C GLY A 91 6.03 -8.81 -2.39
N THR A 92 5.18 -7.78 -2.49
CA THR A 92 4.57 -7.12 -1.33
C THR A 92 3.07 -7.36 -1.38
N TYR A 93 2.54 -7.88 -0.28
CA TYR A 93 1.14 -8.28 -0.16
C TYR A 93 0.49 -7.55 1.02
N ILE A 94 -0.59 -6.84 0.77
CA ILE A 94 -1.32 -6.05 1.77
C ILE A 94 -2.77 -6.49 1.73
N GLY A 95 -3.33 -6.84 2.88
CA GLY A 95 -4.70 -7.33 3.03
C GLY A 95 -5.78 -6.27 2.83
N ASP A 96 -7.00 -6.62 3.21
CA ASP A 96 -8.17 -5.75 3.16
C ASP A 96 -8.23 -4.83 4.40
N ASP A 97 -8.85 -3.65 4.26
CA ASP A 97 -9.09 -2.68 5.35
C ASP A 97 -7.82 -2.25 6.11
N VAL A 98 -6.66 -2.23 5.43
CA VAL A 98 -5.38 -1.83 6.02
C VAL A 98 -5.20 -0.31 5.92
N THR A 99 -4.69 0.30 6.99
CA THR A 99 -4.17 1.67 6.95
C THR A 99 -2.64 1.65 6.91
N VAL A 100 -2.07 2.19 5.84
CA VAL A 100 -0.63 2.47 5.72
C VAL A 100 -0.42 3.96 5.86
N GLY A 101 0.14 4.38 6.99
CA GLY A 101 0.35 5.79 7.34
C GLY A 101 1.35 6.49 6.42
N HIS A 102 1.26 7.82 6.39
CA HIS A 102 2.10 8.68 5.56
C HIS A 102 3.59 8.34 5.65
N MET A 103 4.31 8.43 4.53
CA MET A 103 5.77 8.22 4.44
C MET A 103 6.24 6.82 4.86
N ALA A 104 5.36 5.82 4.90
CA ALA A 104 5.78 4.45 5.20
C ALA A 104 6.53 3.81 4.02
N LEU A 105 7.48 2.90 4.33
CA LEU A 105 8.18 2.10 3.33
C LEU A 105 7.89 0.63 3.57
N LEU A 106 7.27 -0.03 2.59
CA LEU A 106 6.96 -1.46 2.61
C LEU A 106 7.74 -2.16 1.51
N HIS A 107 8.61 -3.10 1.86
CA HIS A 107 9.49 -3.75 0.91
C HIS A 107 9.45 -5.26 1.05
N ALA A 108 8.96 -5.96 0.01
CA ALA A 108 8.95 -7.42 -0.08
C ALA A 108 8.38 -8.12 1.18
N CYS A 109 7.26 -7.61 1.73
CA CYS A 109 6.68 -8.00 3.01
C CYS A 109 5.21 -8.43 2.88
N ARG A 110 4.64 -8.90 3.99
CA ARG A 110 3.22 -9.25 4.09
C ARG A 110 2.56 -8.47 5.22
N ILE A 111 1.44 -7.83 4.91
CA ILE A 111 0.61 -7.10 5.86
C ILE A 111 -0.79 -7.74 5.82
N GLY A 112 -1.22 -8.25 6.95
CA GLY A 112 -2.53 -8.87 7.13
C GLY A 112 -3.68 -7.86 7.07
N SER A 113 -4.89 -8.38 6.99
CA SER A 113 -6.10 -7.56 6.93
C SER A 113 -6.34 -6.81 8.24
N ARG A 114 -6.92 -5.62 8.17
CA ARG A 114 -7.16 -4.74 9.32
C ARG A 114 -5.91 -4.44 10.16
N ALA A 115 -4.71 -4.59 9.58
CA ALA A 115 -3.48 -4.16 10.23
C ALA A 115 -3.29 -2.64 10.10
N PHE A 116 -2.52 -2.06 11.00
CA PHE A 116 -2.22 -0.64 11.01
C PHE A 116 -0.71 -0.38 10.98
N ILE A 117 -0.25 0.26 9.92
CA ILE A 117 1.15 0.65 9.76
C ILE A 117 1.26 2.14 10.04
N GLY A 118 1.99 2.49 11.10
CA GLY A 118 2.17 3.87 11.52
C GLY A 118 2.98 4.71 10.53
N MET A 119 2.81 6.04 10.60
CA MET A 119 3.50 7.00 9.75
C MET A 119 5.02 6.84 9.82
N GLY A 120 5.69 6.85 8.67
CA GLY A 120 7.16 6.72 8.58
C GLY A 120 7.71 5.37 9.00
N ALA A 121 6.87 4.36 9.23
CA ALA A 121 7.35 3.01 9.54
C ALA A 121 8.01 2.36 8.32
N VAL A 122 9.05 1.56 8.58
CA VAL A 122 9.76 0.78 7.57
C VAL A 122 9.55 -0.70 7.85
N VAL A 123 8.94 -1.41 6.91
CA VAL A 123 8.73 -2.86 6.98
C VAL A 123 9.54 -3.53 5.88
N MET A 124 10.53 -4.32 6.26
CA MET A 124 11.53 -4.87 5.34
C MET A 124 11.19 -6.29 4.88
N ASP A 125 12.07 -6.79 4.01
CA ASP A 125 11.95 -8.05 3.29
C ASP A 125 11.53 -9.22 4.19
N GLN A 126 10.52 -9.98 3.71
CA GLN A 126 9.99 -11.17 4.36
C GLN A 126 9.43 -10.93 5.79
N ALA A 127 9.31 -9.67 6.21
CA ALA A 127 8.59 -9.36 7.44
C ALA A 127 7.09 -9.63 7.25
N VAL A 128 6.47 -10.11 8.31
CA VAL A 128 5.03 -10.42 8.36
C VAL A 128 4.39 -9.62 9.49
N VAL A 129 3.37 -8.88 9.17
CA VAL A 129 2.46 -8.24 10.12
C VAL A 129 1.13 -8.95 9.97
N GLU A 130 0.68 -9.68 10.99
CA GLU A 130 -0.56 -10.43 10.94
C GLU A 130 -1.80 -9.52 10.95
N ASP A 131 -2.96 -10.14 10.76
CA ASP A 131 -4.26 -9.45 10.83
C ASP A 131 -4.40 -8.72 12.17
N GLU A 132 -4.97 -7.51 12.14
CA GLU A 132 -5.20 -6.73 13.37
C GLU A 132 -3.93 -6.42 14.18
N ALA A 133 -2.75 -6.53 13.61
CA ALA A 133 -1.51 -6.12 14.25
C ALA A 133 -1.15 -4.67 13.91
N MET A 134 -0.29 -4.07 14.73
CA MET A 134 0.12 -2.67 14.57
C MET A 134 1.64 -2.52 14.60
N VAL A 135 2.17 -1.76 13.66
CA VAL A 135 3.53 -1.24 13.66
C VAL A 135 3.47 0.25 13.97
N ALA A 136 4.14 0.67 15.05
CA ALA A 136 4.12 2.06 15.49
C ALA A 136 4.77 3.01 14.48
N ALA A 137 4.42 4.31 14.57
CA ALA A 137 5.05 5.34 13.76
C ALA A 137 6.57 5.37 13.93
N GLY A 138 7.31 5.54 12.82
CA GLY A 138 8.77 5.59 12.79
C GLY A 138 9.48 4.27 13.15
N ALA A 139 8.75 3.17 13.29
CA ALA A 139 9.34 1.88 13.64
C ALA A 139 10.08 1.24 12.46
N LEU A 140 11.17 0.50 12.76
CA LEU A 140 11.89 -0.31 11.77
C LEU A 140 11.67 -1.80 12.06
N LEU A 141 10.79 -2.43 11.28
CA LEU A 141 10.61 -3.87 11.29
C LEU A 141 11.62 -4.52 10.34
N THR A 142 12.67 -5.10 10.92
CA THR A 142 13.81 -5.67 10.18
C THR A 142 13.41 -6.95 9.42
N PRO A 143 14.22 -7.40 8.43
CA PRO A 143 13.89 -8.55 7.60
C PRO A 143 13.51 -9.79 8.39
N GLY A 144 12.50 -10.52 7.91
CA GLY A 144 12.02 -11.78 8.48
C GLY A 144 11.36 -11.67 9.84
N LYS A 145 11.09 -10.47 10.34
CA LYS A 145 10.37 -10.28 11.61
C LYS A 145 8.89 -10.59 11.45
N HIS A 146 8.31 -11.08 12.53
CA HIS A 146 6.90 -11.45 12.62
C HIS A 146 6.23 -10.68 13.75
N VAL A 147 5.20 -9.93 13.41
CA VAL A 147 4.32 -9.22 14.35
C VAL A 147 3.01 -10.00 14.43
N PRO A 148 2.76 -10.71 15.53
CA PRO A 148 1.53 -11.47 15.73
C PRO A 148 0.29 -10.59 15.79
N SER A 149 -0.86 -11.18 15.47
CA SER A 149 -2.18 -10.55 15.60
C SER A 149 -2.40 -9.98 17.00
N GLY A 150 -3.05 -8.82 17.08
CA GLY A 150 -3.36 -8.15 18.35
C GLY A 150 -2.16 -7.51 19.06
N GLN A 151 -0.97 -7.46 18.45
CA GLN A 151 0.21 -6.87 19.05
C GLN A 151 0.62 -5.56 18.41
N LEU A 152 1.07 -4.61 19.26
CA LEU A 152 1.75 -3.39 18.87
C LEU A 152 3.27 -3.57 19.01
N TRP A 153 3.99 -3.35 17.91
CA TRP A 153 5.45 -3.33 17.86
C TRP A 153 5.96 -1.95 17.48
N GLY A 154 7.05 -1.51 18.12
CA GLY A 154 7.65 -0.20 17.87
C GLY A 154 9.14 -0.14 18.15
N GLY A 155 9.77 0.99 17.79
CA GLY A 155 11.20 1.23 17.93
C GLY A 155 12.02 0.89 16.67
N SER A 156 13.34 1.14 16.74
CA SER A 156 14.30 0.88 15.67
C SER A 156 15.54 0.18 16.24
N PRO A 157 15.68 -1.15 16.11
CA PRO A 157 14.74 -2.10 15.50
C PRO A 157 13.47 -2.31 16.34
N ALA A 158 12.34 -2.59 15.68
CA ALA A 158 11.05 -2.79 16.32
C ALA A 158 11.04 -4.01 17.24
N ARG A 159 10.34 -3.87 18.37
CA ARG A 159 10.12 -4.89 19.38
C ARG A 159 8.67 -4.85 19.85
N TYR A 160 8.19 -5.93 20.42
CA TYR A 160 6.90 -5.96 21.11
C TYR A 160 6.86 -4.85 22.18
N MET A 161 5.81 -4.07 22.18
CA MET A 161 5.55 -3.03 23.17
C MET A 161 4.45 -3.45 24.15
N ARG A 162 3.32 -3.87 23.60
CA ARG A 162 2.12 -4.31 24.33
C ARG A 162 1.07 -4.90 23.38
N ASP A 163 0.02 -5.45 23.93
CA ASP A 163 -1.16 -5.82 23.17
C ASP A 163 -1.95 -4.56 22.74
N ILE A 164 -2.68 -4.69 21.64
CA ILE A 164 -3.58 -3.65 21.12
C ILE A 164 -4.84 -3.63 21.97
N THR A 165 -5.33 -2.43 22.29
CA THR A 165 -6.58 -2.29 23.04
C THR A 165 -7.81 -2.47 22.15
N PRO A 166 -8.98 -2.81 22.72
CA PRO A 166 -10.22 -2.87 21.95
C PRO A 166 -10.57 -1.55 21.23
N GLU A 167 -10.25 -0.43 21.84
CA GLU A 167 -10.49 0.92 21.27
C GLU A 167 -9.60 1.17 20.06
N GLU A 168 -8.34 0.71 20.10
CA GLU A 168 -7.42 0.80 18.97
C GLU A 168 -7.87 -0.10 17.80
N LEU A 169 -8.31 -1.32 18.08
CA LEU A 169 -8.89 -2.20 17.05
C LEU A 169 -10.14 -1.60 16.41
N ALA A 170 -11.02 -0.99 17.20
CA ALA A 170 -12.18 -0.27 16.69
C ALA A 170 -11.76 0.91 15.81
N PHE A 171 -10.71 1.64 16.19
CA PHE A 171 -10.16 2.76 15.43
C PHE A 171 -9.59 2.33 14.06
N PHE A 172 -9.00 1.13 13.92
CA PHE A 172 -8.51 0.65 12.63
C PHE A 172 -9.64 0.58 11.59
N THR A 173 -10.80 0.06 12.01
CA THR A 173 -12.00 0.02 11.16
C THR A 173 -12.49 1.42 10.81
N VAL A 174 -12.53 2.33 11.79
CA VAL A 174 -12.92 3.73 11.57
C VAL A 174 -11.97 4.41 10.59
N SER A 175 -10.65 4.21 10.76
CA SER A 175 -9.64 4.76 9.86
C SER A 175 -9.84 4.30 8.42
N ALA A 176 -10.00 2.99 8.19
CA ALA A 176 -10.24 2.45 6.85
C ALA A 176 -11.52 3.03 6.22
N ASN A 177 -12.62 3.11 6.97
CA ASN A 177 -13.87 3.70 6.51
C ASN A 177 -13.72 5.18 6.13
N ASN A 178 -13.08 5.98 6.98
CA ASN A 178 -12.85 7.41 6.72
C ASN A 178 -12.09 7.61 5.40
N TYR A 179 -11.08 6.79 5.11
CA TYR A 179 -10.33 6.90 3.86
C TYR A 179 -11.12 6.41 2.64
N VAL A 180 -12.04 5.44 2.79
CA VAL A 180 -12.96 5.07 1.72
C VAL A 180 -13.93 6.22 1.40
N GLU A 181 -14.46 6.90 2.42
CA GLU A 181 -15.35 8.04 2.24
C GLU A 181 -14.59 9.23 1.63
N LEU A 182 -13.44 9.58 2.20
CA LEU A 182 -12.60 10.67 1.69
C LEU A 182 -12.18 10.45 0.24
N ALA A 183 -11.82 9.22 -0.14
CA ALA A 183 -11.45 8.88 -1.51
C ALA A 183 -12.60 9.13 -2.51
N ARG A 184 -13.85 8.91 -2.08
CA ARG A 184 -15.05 9.18 -2.92
C ARG A 184 -15.24 10.66 -3.22
N GLU A 185 -14.79 11.56 -2.33
CA GLU A 185 -14.86 13.00 -2.56
C GLU A 185 -13.89 13.47 -3.66
N TYR A 186 -12.87 12.68 -3.97
CA TYR A 186 -11.87 12.94 -5.02
C TYR A 186 -12.21 12.28 -6.37
N LEU A 187 -13.17 11.34 -6.40
CA LEU A 187 -13.60 10.62 -7.61
C LEU A 187 -14.74 11.35 -8.34
#